data_53b03f744ea6b8a9b777d38c15eb9eb8
#
_entry.id   53b03f744ea6b8a9b777d38c15eb9eb8
#
_cell.length_a   1.000
_cell.length_b   1.000
_cell.length_c   1.000
_cell.angle_alpha   90.00
_cell.angle_beta   90.00
_cell.angle_gamma   90.00
#
_symmetry.space_group_name_H-M   'P 1'
#
loop_
_entity.id
_entity.type
_entity.pdbx_description
1 polymer ?
#
loop_
_entity_poly.entity_id
_entity_poly.type
_entity_poly.pdbx_seq_one_letter_code
_entity_poly.pdbx_strand_id
1 'polypeptide(L)'
;MSRLVDEWIGKDDDEPVPPRVRLRVFENFKGVCGICTVKIRAKRWVCDHKIAIVNGGENRERNLWPIHEGCDRAVKTPQDVAEKKINNRVRSKHLGIKKRKGRPMPGSRDSGIKMKIGGGWERR
;
A
#
# COMPACT_ATOMS: atom_id res chain seq x y z
N MET A 1 33.22 8.97 18.92
CA MET A 1 32.87 7.64 18.35
C MET A 1 31.39 7.41 18.44
N SER A 2 30.75 7.16 17.32
CA SER A 2 29.36 6.72 17.32
C SER A 2 29.27 5.30 17.87
N ARG A 3 28.47 5.08 18.90
CA ARG A 3 28.13 3.74 19.34
C ARG A 3 27.36 3.04 18.22
N LEU A 4 27.80 1.85 17.86
CA LEU A 4 27.01 0.95 17.03
C LEU A 4 25.78 0.55 17.84
N VAL A 5 24.62 0.98 17.37
CA VAL A 5 23.35 0.60 17.95
C VAL A 5 22.71 -0.46 17.04
N ASP A 6 22.30 -1.57 17.65
CA ASP A 6 21.64 -2.62 16.91
C ASP A 6 20.33 -2.12 16.27
N GLU A 7 20.06 -2.62 15.08
CA GLU A 7 18.81 -2.34 14.38
C GLU A 7 17.61 -2.80 15.20
N TRP A 8 16.60 -1.95 15.31
CA TRP A 8 15.35 -2.35 15.91
C TRP A 8 14.57 -3.28 14.98
N ILE A 9 14.11 -4.39 15.53
CA ILE A 9 13.26 -5.36 14.83
C ILE A 9 12.01 -5.55 15.66
N GLY A 10 10.84 -5.33 15.06
CA GLY A 10 9.55 -5.57 15.72
C GLY A 10 9.34 -7.05 16.05
N LYS A 11 8.70 -7.33 17.15
CA LYS A 11 8.35 -8.71 17.56
C LYS A 11 7.36 -9.34 16.59
N ASP A 12 6.46 -8.52 16.08
CA ASP A 12 5.45 -8.89 15.10
C ASP A 12 5.16 -7.70 14.16
N ASP A 13 4.31 -7.91 13.17
CA ASP A 13 3.99 -6.89 12.18
C ASP A 13 3.17 -5.72 12.75
N ASP A 14 2.55 -5.90 13.89
CA ASP A 14 1.69 -4.91 14.53
C ASP A 14 2.40 -4.11 15.63
N GLU A 15 3.64 -4.46 15.98
CA GLU A 15 4.37 -3.73 17.01
C GLU A 15 4.63 -2.29 16.60
N PRO A 16 4.19 -1.30 17.40
CA PRO A 16 4.44 0.11 17.10
C PRO A 16 5.93 0.45 17.20
N VAL A 17 6.38 1.32 16.32
CA VAL A 17 7.78 1.78 16.32
C VAL A 17 8.02 2.66 17.55
N PRO A 18 9.01 2.33 18.40
CA PRO A 18 9.31 3.14 19.57
C PRO A 18 9.77 4.56 19.20
N PRO A 19 9.51 5.57 20.04
CA PRO A 19 9.95 6.94 19.77
C PRO A 19 11.45 7.08 19.52
N ARG A 20 12.30 6.34 20.25
CA ARG A 20 13.75 6.35 20.06
C ARG A 20 14.15 5.88 18.65
N VAL A 21 13.45 4.92 18.10
CA VAL A 21 13.70 4.39 16.75
C VAL A 21 13.21 5.39 15.70
N ARG A 22 12.07 6.01 15.90
CA ARG A 22 11.55 7.07 15.02
C ARG A 22 12.53 8.24 14.92
N LEU A 23 13.08 8.67 16.04
CA LEU A 23 14.10 9.72 16.09
C LEU A 23 15.34 9.32 15.28
N ARG A 24 15.83 8.10 15.50
CA ARG A 24 17.01 7.57 14.81
C ARG A 24 16.78 7.47 13.29
N VAL A 25 15.60 7.03 12.86
CA VAL A 25 15.22 6.99 11.45
C VAL A 25 15.23 8.40 10.84
N PHE A 26 14.65 9.36 11.53
CA PHE A 26 14.65 10.76 11.10
C PHE A 26 16.07 11.32 10.94
N GLU A 27 16.92 11.08 11.89
CA GLU A 27 18.33 11.53 11.86
C GLU A 27 19.15 10.83 10.78
N ASN A 28 18.95 9.54 10.58
CA ASN A 28 19.63 8.77 9.52
C ASN A 28 19.29 9.29 8.12
N PHE A 29 18.09 9.80 7.93
CA PHE A 29 17.66 10.44 6.68
C PHE A 29 17.95 11.95 6.66
N LYS A 30 18.66 12.48 7.68
CA LYS A 30 19.02 13.90 7.81
C LYS A 30 17.79 14.84 7.74
N GLY A 31 16.64 14.38 8.21
CA GLY A 31 15.40 15.13 8.20
C GLY A 31 14.81 15.36 6.81
N VAL A 32 15.16 14.53 5.84
CA VAL A 32 14.68 14.62 4.46
C VAL A 32 13.58 13.58 4.21
N CYS A 33 12.50 13.99 3.55
CA CYS A 33 11.43 13.08 3.15
C CYS A 33 11.93 12.01 2.17
N GLY A 34 11.60 10.75 2.43
CA GLY A 34 11.99 9.65 1.56
C GLY A 34 11.33 9.64 0.18
N ILE A 35 10.22 10.35 0.02
CA ILE A 35 9.45 10.39 -1.23
C ILE A 35 9.81 11.61 -2.08
N CYS A 36 9.61 12.83 -1.54
CA CYS A 36 9.84 14.05 -2.30
C CYS A 36 11.25 14.61 -2.16
N THR A 37 12.07 14.04 -1.29
CA THR A 37 13.47 14.45 -1.02
C THR A 37 13.63 15.90 -0.50
N VAL A 38 12.54 16.51 -0.09
CA VAL A 38 12.53 17.85 0.51
C VAL A 38 12.65 17.74 2.03
N LYS A 39 13.31 18.70 2.64
CA LYS A 39 13.51 18.76 4.08
C LYS A 39 12.18 18.82 4.84
N ILE A 40 12.05 17.99 5.86
CA ILE A 40 10.88 17.96 6.73
C ILE A 40 11.01 19.09 7.76
N ARG A 41 10.08 20.05 7.73
CA ARG A 41 10.16 21.27 8.57
C ARG A 41 9.36 21.19 9.85
N ALA A 42 8.40 20.31 9.98
CA ALA A 42 7.44 20.40 11.05
C ALA A 42 7.11 19.04 11.66
N LYS A 43 6.26 19.08 12.66
CA LYS A 43 5.73 17.95 13.40
C LYS A 43 4.85 17.00 12.56
N ARG A 44 4.56 17.36 11.30
CA ARG A 44 3.68 16.61 10.38
C ARG A 44 4.46 15.66 9.48
N TRP A 45 5.06 14.67 10.07
CA TRP A 45 5.74 13.62 9.34
C TRP A 45 5.34 12.26 9.90
N VAL A 46 5.51 11.26 9.08
CA VAL A 46 5.17 9.88 9.41
C VAL A 46 6.43 9.02 9.27
N CYS A 47 6.63 8.12 10.22
CA CYS A 47 7.61 7.05 10.10
C CYS A 47 6.89 5.85 9.47
N ASP A 48 7.11 5.64 8.19
CA ASP A 48 6.40 4.63 7.42
C ASP A 48 7.34 3.52 6.92
N HIS A 49 6.77 2.40 6.55
CA HIS A 49 7.50 1.29 5.95
C HIS A 49 7.78 1.58 4.47
N LYS A 50 9.03 1.41 4.04
CA LYS A 50 9.41 1.56 2.62
C LYS A 50 8.63 0.59 1.74
N ILE A 51 8.57 -0.67 2.18
CA ILE A 51 7.71 -1.69 1.61
C ILE A 51 6.62 -1.96 2.64
N ALA A 52 5.37 -1.77 2.26
CA ALA A 52 4.24 -2.00 3.15
C ALA A 52 4.21 -3.46 3.65
N ILE A 53 3.85 -3.65 4.91
CA ILE A 53 3.76 -4.98 5.52
C ILE A 53 2.82 -5.88 4.71
N VAL A 54 1.69 -5.35 4.26
CA VAL A 54 0.73 -6.08 3.42
C VAL A 54 1.31 -6.53 2.07
N ASN A 55 2.40 -5.93 1.63
CA ASN A 55 3.12 -6.23 0.39
C ASN A 55 4.44 -7.00 0.62
N GLY A 56 4.61 -7.58 1.80
CA GLY A 56 5.77 -8.40 2.16
C GLY A 56 6.91 -7.65 2.85
N GLY A 57 6.68 -6.40 3.25
CA GLY A 57 7.64 -5.62 4.02
C GLY A 57 7.81 -6.13 5.44
N GLU A 58 8.99 -5.96 6.01
CA GLU A 58 9.28 -6.33 7.39
C GLU A 58 9.07 -5.13 8.33
N ASN A 59 8.64 -5.41 9.57
CA ASN A 59 8.53 -4.41 10.62
C ASN A 59 9.89 -4.26 11.33
N ARG A 60 10.82 -3.58 10.67
CA ARG A 60 12.18 -3.38 11.17
C ARG A 60 12.73 -2.02 10.72
N GLU A 61 13.71 -1.52 11.43
CA GLU A 61 14.27 -0.17 11.23
C GLU A 61 14.74 0.09 9.80
N ARG A 62 15.43 -0.85 9.15
CA ARG A 62 15.93 -0.65 7.78
C ARG A 62 14.82 -0.49 6.74
N ASN A 63 13.61 -0.92 7.05
CA ASN A 63 12.43 -0.77 6.20
C ASN A 63 11.62 0.48 6.55
N LEU A 64 12.13 1.34 7.40
CA LEU A 64 11.47 2.58 7.82
C LEU A 64 12.13 3.80 7.20
N TRP A 65 11.33 4.80 6.91
CA TRP A 65 11.79 6.12 6.47
C TRP A 65 10.86 7.22 6.97
N PRO A 66 11.38 8.45 7.10
CA PRO A 66 10.54 9.59 7.41
C PRO A 66 9.95 10.14 6.11
N ILE A 67 8.67 10.40 6.09
CA ILE A 67 7.97 11.00 4.96
C ILE A 67 7.02 12.08 5.45
N HIS A 68 6.74 13.07 4.59
CA HIS A 68 5.71 14.04 4.88
C HIS A 68 4.33 13.36 4.95
N GLU A 69 3.48 13.83 5.83
CA GLU A 69 2.10 13.34 5.93
C GLU A 69 1.35 13.49 4.60
N GLY A 70 1.57 14.61 3.89
CA GLY A 70 0.99 14.82 2.55
C GLY A 70 1.54 13.85 1.50
N CYS A 71 2.84 13.53 1.53
CA CYS A 71 3.43 12.53 0.63
C CYS A 71 2.89 11.14 0.90
N ASP A 72 2.66 10.79 2.18
CA ASP A 72 2.04 9.53 2.54
C ASP A 72 0.65 9.38 1.93
N ARG A 73 -0.19 10.39 2.07
CA ARG A 73 -1.56 10.37 1.53
C ARG A 73 -1.62 10.43 0.01
N ALA A 74 -0.79 11.26 -0.62
CA ALA A 74 -0.86 11.51 -2.06
C ALA A 74 -0.13 10.47 -2.91
N VAL A 75 0.96 9.90 -2.41
CA VAL A 75 1.84 9.03 -3.19
C VAL A 75 1.92 7.63 -2.59
N LYS A 76 2.34 7.53 -1.33
CA LYS A 76 2.65 6.23 -0.71
C LYS A 76 1.44 5.33 -0.57
N THR A 77 0.36 5.82 0.01
CA THR A 77 -0.86 5.04 0.22
C THR A 77 -1.47 4.54 -1.10
N PRO A 78 -1.62 5.36 -2.15
CA PRO A 78 -2.08 4.86 -3.45
C PRO A 78 -1.18 3.80 -4.06
N GLN A 79 0.14 3.94 -3.95
CA GLN A 79 1.11 2.95 -4.44
C GLN A 79 0.95 1.61 -3.70
N ASP A 80 0.88 1.63 -2.37
CA ASP A 80 0.73 0.42 -1.57
C ASP A 80 -0.57 -0.31 -1.89
N VAL A 81 -1.66 0.42 -2.09
CA VAL A 81 -2.95 -0.15 -2.49
C VAL A 81 -2.88 -0.78 -3.88
N ALA A 82 -2.23 -0.11 -4.83
CA ALA A 82 -2.05 -0.64 -6.18
C ALA A 82 -1.21 -1.93 -6.18
N GLU A 83 -0.10 -1.94 -5.46
CA GLU A 83 0.75 -3.13 -5.31
C GLU A 83 0.00 -4.28 -4.63
N LYS A 84 -0.77 -4.00 -3.59
CA LYS A 84 -1.61 -4.99 -2.92
C LYS A 84 -2.57 -5.67 -3.89
N LYS A 85 -3.21 -4.90 -4.77
CA LYS A 85 -4.13 -5.44 -5.79
C LYS A 85 -3.40 -6.37 -6.77
N ILE A 86 -2.21 -5.97 -7.23
CA ILE A 86 -1.38 -6.77 -8.14
C ILE A 86 -0.94 -8.06 -7.44
N ASN A 87 -0.40 -7.96 -6.23
CA ASN A 87 0.08 -9.11 -5.46
C ASN A 87 -1.05 -10.10 -5.18
N ASN A 88 -2.23 -9.63 -4.81
CA ASN A 88 -3.38 -10.49 -4.58
C ASN A 88 -3.85 -11.18 -5.86
N ARG A 89 -3.81 -10.49 -6.99
CA ARG A 89 -4.15 -11.07 -8.31
C ARG A 89 -3.18 -12.19 -8.68
N VAL A 90 -1.88 -11.93 -8.56
CA VAL A 90 -0.84 -12.91 -8.87
C VAL A 90 -0.96 -14.12 -7.94
N ARG A 91 -1.13 -13.90 -6.64
CA ARG A 91 -1.29 -14.96 -5.65
C ARG A 91 -2.53 -15.80 -5.92
N SER A 92 -3.67 -15.16 -6.21
CA SER A 92 -4.92 -15.86 -6.52
C SER A 92 -4.80 -16.72 -7.78
N LYS A 93 -4.13 -16.19 -8.82
CA LYS A 93 -3.86 -16.93 -10.05
C LYS A 93 -2.97 -18.15 -9.78
N HIS A 94 -1.92 -17.98 -9.00
CA HIS A 94 -1.00 -19.05 -8.63
C HIS A 94 -1.70 -20.18 -7.84
N LEU A 95 -2.61 -19.82 -6.95
CA LEU A 95 -3.39 -20.77 -6.15
C LEU A 95 -4.62 -21.32 -6.88
N GLY A 96 -4.89 -20.92 -8.11
CA GLY A 96 -6.04 -21.38 -8.88
C GLY A 96 -7.38 -20.83 -8.39
N ILE A 97 -7.37 -19.77 -7.59
CA ILE A 97 -8.59 -19.13 -7.09
C ILE A 97 -9.19 -18.27 -8.21
N LYS A 98 -10.34 -18.70 -8.71
CA LYS A 98 -11.05 -17.95 -9.76
C LYS A 98 -11.98 -16.91 -9.15
N LYS A 99 -11.99 -15.72 -9.73
CA LYS A 99 -13.01 -14.71 -9.41
C LYS A 99 -14.40 -15.28 -9.73
N ARG A 100 -15.34 -15.12 -8.82
CA ARG A 100 -16.75 -15.36 -9.12
C ARG A 100 -17.15 -14.42 -10.27
N LYS A 101 -17.72 -14.98 -11.33
CA LYS A 101 -18.35 -14.17 -12.38
C LYS A 101 -19.52 -13.41 -11.75
N GLY A 102 -19.47 -12.11 -11.83
CA GLY A 102 -20.60 -11.27 -11.44
C GLY A 102 -21.80 -11.52 -12.38
N ARG A 103 -22.95 -11.02 -11.98
CA ARG A 103 -24.14 -11.04 -12.84
C ARG A 103 -23.83 -10.29 -14.13
N PRO A 104 -24.11 -10.86 -15.31
CA PRO A 104 -23.86 -10.16 -16.57
C PRO A 104 -24.61 -8.83 -16.64
N MET A 105 -24.00 -7.82 -17.25
CA MET A 105 -24.69 -6.57 -17.50
C MET A 105 -25.91 -6.80 -18.38
N PRO A 106 -27.07 -6.18 -18.06
CA PRO A 106 -28.23 -6.26 -18.93
C PRO A 106 -27.88 -5.85 -20.37
N GLY A 107 -28.34 -6.61 -21.35
CA GLY A 107 -28.05 -6.37 -22.77
C GLY A 107 -26.72 -6.91 -23.26
N SER A 108 -25.85 -7.39 -22.39
CA SER A 108 -24.62 -8.09 -22.81
C SER A 108 -24.94 -9.47 -23.40
N ARG A 109 -24.00 -10.01 -24.19
CA ARG A 109 -24.16 -11.34 -24.82
C ARG A 109 -24.54 -12.43 -23.83
N ASP A 110 -23.99 -12.37 -22.61
CA ASP A 110 -24.17 -13.40 -21.59
C ASP A 110 -25.34 -13.16 -20.65
N SER A 111 -26.09 -12.06 -20.83
CA SER A 111 -27.19 -11.69 -19.93
C SER A 111 -28.51 -12.39 -20.22
N GLY A 112 -28.63 -13.04 -21.38
CA GLY A 112 -29.90 -13.65 -21.82
C GLY A 112 -31.00 -12.65 -22.21
N ILE A 113 -30.70 -11.36 -22.16
CA ILE A 113 -31.62 -10.28 -22.61
C ILE A 113 -30.93 -9.35 -23.59
N LYS A 114 -31.71 -8.77 -24.49
CA LYS A 114 -31.22 -7.77 -25.44
C LYS A 114 -32.11 -6.53 -25.43
N MET A 115 -31.53 -5.40 -25.80
CA MET A 115 -32.29 -4.17 -25.96
C MET A 115 -33.02 -4.20 -27.31
N LYS A 116 -34.28 -3.83 -27.32
CA LYS A 116 -35.07 -3.68 -28.54
C LYS A 116 -34.75 -2.35 -29.24
N ILE A 117 -34.80 -2.37 -30.56
CA ILE A 117 -34.80 -1.15 -31.36
C ILE A 117 -36.07 -0.39 -31.04
N GLY A 118 -35.96 0.87 -30.56
CA GLY A 118 -37.11 1.67 -30.15
C GLY A 118 -37.41 1.62 -28.64
N GLY A 119 -36.60 0.91 -27.84
CA GLY A 119 -36.67 0.86 -26.37
C GLY A 119 -37.24 -0.43 -25.81
N GLY A 120 -36.97 -0.66 -24.54
CA GLY A 120 -37.35 -1.89 -23.82
C GLY A 120 -36.38 -3.05 -23.99
N TRP A 121 -36.64 -4.09 -23.20
CA TRP A 121 -35.79 -5.29 -23.13
C TRP A 121 -36.60 -6.51 -23.55
N GLU A 122 -35.95 -7.50 -24.18
CA GLU A 122 -36.54 -8.78 -24.49
C GLU A 122 -35.54 -9.91 -24.19
N ARG A 123 -36.04 -11.11 -23.93
CA ARG A 123 -35.19 -12.31 -23.77
C ARG A 123 -34.58 -12.68 -25.13
N ARG A 124 -33.36 -13.08 -25.08
CA ARG A 124 -32.66 -13.66 -26.23
C ARG A 124 -33.21 -15.03 -26.57
#